data_28d4d433f9e3f789f6032a7de170c06d
#
_entry.id   28d4d433f9e3f789f6032a7de170c06d
#
_cell.length_a   1.000
_cell.length_b   1.000
_cell.length_c   1.000
_cell.angle_alpha   90.00
_cell.angle_beta   90.00
_cell.angle_gamma   90.00
#
_symmetry.space_group_name_H-M   'P 1'
#
loop_
_entity.id
_entity.type
_entity.pdbx_description
1 polymer ?
#
loop_
_entity_poly.entity_id
_entity_poly.type
_entity_poly.pdbx_seq_one_letter_code
_entity_poly.pdbx_strand_id
1 'polypeptide(L)'
;MPKKTASSPTPALQILQDNQVEYELIEYDADAHSPRGFALDTAQKLGIESAWVYKTLVTIVSGLHPEGRHTDGPVIAVVPANCTLNLKRLAAAAGGKHAQMMDRAKAQVLTGYVAGGISPLGTKTPLPVFLDEQALALEYMLVSGGKRGHSVKLNPADLAELTQAAIADIADPL
;
A
#
# COMPACT_ATOMS: atom_id res chain seq x y z
N MET A 1 12.85 0.06 24.59
CA MET A 1 12.04 0.04 24.55
C MET A 1 10.95 0.13 24.63
N PRO A 2 10.64 0.20 24.71
CA PRO A 2 9.60 0.25 25.06
C PRO A 2 8.62 -0.37 25.06
N LYS A 3 8.19 -0.53 25.19
CA LYS A 3 7.29 -0.93 25.27
C LYS A 3 6.30 -1.01 24.89
N LYS A 4 6.29 -1.25 24.80
CA LYS A 4 5.48 -1.30 24.59
C LYS A 4 4.57 -1.64 24.52
N THR A 5 4.72 -1.52 24.30
CA THR A 5 3.64 -1.59 24.60
C THR A 5 2.62 -2.64 24.69
N ALA A 6 1.67 -2.64 25.16
CA ALA A 6 0.67 -3.61 25.47
C ALA A 6 -0.19 -4.07 24.31
N SER A 7 -0.19 -3.39 23.21
CA SER A 7 -1.01 -3.77 22.08
C SER A 7 -0.31 -4.80 21.21
N SER A 8 -1.09 -5.73 20.66
CA SER A 8 -0.59 -6.70 19.72
C SER A 8 -0.14 -6.02 18.44
N PRO A 9 0.85 -6.56 17.75
CA PRO A 9 1.23 -5.99 16.47
C PRO A 9 0.08 -6.13 15.46
N THR A 10 0.03 -5.20 14.52
CA THR A 10 -0.90 -5.30 13.41
C THR A 10 -0.51 -6.50 12.54
N PRO A 11 -1.41 -6.99 11.69
CA PRO A 11 -1.02 -8.04 10.75
C PRO A 11 0.18 -7.68 9.90
N ALA A 12 0.31 -6.40 9.50
CA ALA A 12 1.46 -5.95 8.74
C ALA A 12 2.76 -6.12 9.52
N LEU A 13 2.78 -5.69 10.78
CA LEU A 13 3.97 -5.81 11.60
C LEU A 13 4.28 -7.28 11.90
N GLN A 14 3.23 -8.08 12.09
CA GLN A 14 3.42 -9.50 12.36
C GLN A 14 4.12 -10.20 11.21
N ILE A 15 3.73 -9.89 9.96
CA ILE A 15 4.38 -10.47 8.79
C ILE A 15 5.85 -10.07 8.70
N LEU A 16 6.15 -8.80 9.00
CA LEU A 16 7.53 -8.35 8.99
C LEU A 16 8.36 -9.08 10.03
N GLN A 17 7.81 -9.25 11.23
CA GLN A 17 8.50 -9.96 12.31
C GLN A 17 8.67 -11.44 12.00
N ASP A 18 7.63 -12.09 11.49
CA ASP A 18 7.66 -13.52 11.18
C ASP A 18 8.68 -13.84 10.10
N ASN A 19 8.90 -12.92 9.17
CA ASN A 19 9.85 -13.11 8.08
C ASN A 19 11.22 -12.49 8.35
N GLN A 20 11.41 -11.95 9.55
CA GLN A 20 12.69 -11.38 9.98
C GLN A 20 13.16 -10.27 9.04
N VAL A 21 12.23 -9.48 8.53
CA VAL A 21 12.53 -8.35 7.65
C VAL A 21 12.91 -7.15 8.50
N GLU A 22 13.96 -6.48 8.12
CA GLU A 22 14.40 -5.27 8.81
C GLU A 22 13.45 -4.12 8.48
N TYR A 23 12.94 -3.44 9.51
CA TYR A 23 12.06 -2.29 9.32
C TYR A 23 12.14 -1.36 10.52
N GLU A 24 11.67 -0.15 10.32
CA GLU A 24 11.53 0.81 11.41
C GLU A 24 10.06 1.22 11.49
N LEU A 25 9.47 1.07 12.68
CA LEU A 25 8.12 1.55 12.93
C LEU A 25 8.17 3.01 13.33
N ILE A 26 7.47 3.87 12.62
CA ILE A 26 7.42 5.30 12.89
C ILE A 26 5.99 5.63 13.29
N GLU A 27 5.84 6.18 14.50
CA GLU A 27 4.54 6.55 15.05
C GLU A 27 4.39 8.06 15.07
N TYR A 28 3.21 8.54 14.77
CA TYR A 28 2.91 9.97 14.77
C TYR A 28 1.41 10.18 14.97
N ASP A 29 1.02 11.40 15.35
CA ASP A 29 -0.39 11.74 15.51
C ASP A 29 -1.02 11.94 14.15
N ALA A 30 -1.89 11.02 13.76
CA ALA A 30 -2.59 11.09 12.48
C ALA A 30 -3.96 11.72 12.68
N ASP A 31 -4.33 12.62 11.77
CA ASP A 31 -5.66 13.18 11.76
C ASP A 31 -6.67 12.13 11.33
N ALA A 32 -7.85 12.15 11.94
CA ALA A 32 -8.93 11.28 11.52
C ALA A 32 -9.42 11.59 10.12
N HIS A 33 -9.13 12.80 9.66
CA HIS A 33 -9.56 13.30 8.37
C HIS A 33 -8.47 14.20 7.80
N SER A 34 -8.09 13.95 6.55
CA SER A 34 -7.09 14.75 5.87
C SER A 34 -7.61 15.14 4.49
N PRO A 35 -7.77 16.46 4.22
CA PRO A 35 -8.27 16.88 2.90
C PRO A 35 -7.32 16.58 1.76
N ARG A 36 -6.02 16.41 2.05
CA ARG A 36 -5.03 16.14 1.00
C ARG A 36 -4.69 14.65 0.86
N GLY A 37 -5.34 13.81 1.66
CA GLY A 37 -5.05 12.40 1.67
C GLY A 37 -4.06 12.02 2.76
N PHE A 38 -4.16 10.78 3.23
CA PHE A 38 -3.39 10.35 4.39
C PHE A 38 -1.89 10.28 4.12
N ALA A 39 -1.49 9.86 2.92
CA ALA A 39 -0.07 9.71 2.63
C ALA A 39 0.66 11.04 2.54
N LEU A 40 0.03 12.05 1.93
CA LEU A 40 0.63 13.40 1.90
C LEU A 40 0.70 13.99 3.30
N ASP A 41 -0.32 13.75 4.11
CA ASP A 41 -0.32 14.20 5.50
C ASP A 41 0.81 13.55 6.29
N THR A 42 1.01 12.24 6.08
CA THR A 42 2.11 11.51 6.72
C THR A 42 3.45 12.12 6.34
N ALA A 43 3.67 12.36 5.04
CA ALA A 43 4.93 12.92 4.57
C ALA A 43 5.20 14.27 5.23
N GLN A 44 4.17 15.12 5.31
CA GLN A 44 4.30 16.44 5.92
C GLN A 44 4.62 16.34 7.40
N LYS A 45 3.90 15.50 8.13
CA LYS A 45 4.10 15.36 9.58
C LYS A 45 5.44 14.79 9.94
N LEU A 46 5.96 13.89 9.11
CA LEU A 46 7.25 13.26 9.38
C LEU A 46 8.42 14.05 8.79
N GLY A 47 8.15 15.07 7.97
CA GLY A 47 9.21 15.83 7.32
C GLY A 47 9.97 15.00 6.30
N ILE A 48 9.29 14.08 5.62
CA ILE A 48 9.87 13.17 4.66
C ILE A 48 9.37 13.52 3.27
N GLU A 49 10.21 13.33 2.25
CA GLU A 49 9.82 13.54 0.87
C GLU A 49 8.57 12.73 0.54
N SER A 50 7.58 13.36 -0.07
CA SER A 50 6.34 12.67 -0.42
C SER A 50 6.57 11.57 -1.46
N ALA A 51 7.65 11.66 -2.22
CA ALA A 51 8.03 10.62 -3.18
C ALA A 51 8.46 9.32 -2.49
N TRP A 52 8.79 9.36 -1.21
CA TRP A 52 9.22 8.19 -0.45
C TRP A 52 8.10 7.57 0.36
N VAL A 53 6.98 8.26 0.49
CA VAL A 53 5.80 7.76 1.22
C VAL A 53 4.83 7.20 0.20
N TYR A 54 4.40 5.97 0.39
CA TYR A 54 3.55 5.28 -0.57
C TYR A 54 2.16 5.06 0.02
N LYS A 55 1.16 5.24 -0.81
CA LYS A 55 -0.23 5.00 -0.43
C LYS A 55 -0.66 3.66 -1.01
N THR A 56 -1.49 2.96 -0.26
CA THR A 56 -2.02 1.65 -0.61
C THR A 56 -3.48 1.83 -1.03
N LEU A 57 -3.75 1.55 -2.29
CA LEU A 57 -5.08 1.77 -2.86
C LEU A 57 -5.69 0.43 -3.25
N VAL A 58 -6.93 0.21 -2.81
CA VAL A 58 -7.65 -1.01 -3.17
C VAL A 58 -8.54 -0.70 -4.36
N THR A 59 -8.40 -1.50 -5.41
CA THR A 59 -9.10 -1.28 -6.67
C THR A 59 -9.78 -2.56 -7.10
N ILE A 60 -10.62 -2.44 -8.12
CA ILE A 60 -11.23 -3.60 -8.78
C ILE A 60 -10.84 -3.55 -10.24
N VAL A 61 -10.26 -4.63 -10.73
CA VAL A 61 -9.93 -4.79 -12.13
C VAL A 61 -10.98 -5.70 -12.76
N SER A 62 -11.45 -5.33 -13.94
CA SER A 62 -12.47 -6.10 -14.64
C SER A 62 -12.18 -6.16 -16.13
N GLY A 63 -12.88 -7.08 -16.81
CA GLY A 63 -12.73 -7.26 -18.23
C GLY A 63 -11.70 -8.31 -18.56
N LEU A 64 -12.16 -9.56 -18.66
CA LEU A 64 -11.29 -10.69 -18.94
C LEU A 64 -10.48 -10.49 -20.19
N HIS A 65 -9.19 -10.70 -20.08
CA HIS A 65 -8.33 -10.82 -21.23
C HIS A 65 -8.66 -12.15 -21.93
N PRO A 66 -8.63 -12.18 -23.28
CA PRO A 66 -8.96 -13.42 -23.99
C PRO A 66 -8.16 -14.63 -23.56
N GLU A 67 -6.96 -14.42 -23.04
CA GLU A 67 -6.13 -15.53 -22.60
C GLU A 67 -6.38 -15.93 -21.16
N GLY A 68 -7.30 -15.27 -20.49
CA GLY A 68 -7.71 -15.64 -19.15
C GLY A 68 -6.64 -15.56 -18.09
N ARG A 69 -5.68 -14.70 -18.28
CA ARG A 69 -4.52 -14.65 -17.39
C ARG A 69 -4.59 -13.59 -16.32
N HIS A 70 -5.65 -12.87 -16.24
CA HIS A 70 -5.71 -11.80 -15.28
C HIS A 70 -6.70 -12.13 -14.21
N THR A 71 -6.68 -11.34 -13.21
CA THR A 71 -7.63 -11.40 -12.12
C THR A 71 -8.79 -10.48 -12.42
N ASP A 72 -9.99 -11.00 -12.34
CA ASP A 72 -11.18 -10.20 -12.42
C ASP A 72 -11.65 -10.00 -10.99
N GLY A 73 -11.25 -8.89 -10.39
CA GLY A 73 -11.58 -8.64 -9.00
C GLY A 73 -10.62 -7.66 -8.32
N PRO A 74 -10.57 -7.72 -6.99
CA PRO A 74 -9.80 -6.73 -6.24
C PRO A 74 -8.30 -6.93 -6.36
N VAL A 75 -7.59 -5.81 -6.52
CA VAL A 75 -6.13 -5.77 -6.48
C VAL A 75 -5.68 -4.55 -5.70
N ILE A 76 -4.49 -4.61 -5.16
CA ILE A 76 -3.88 -3.49 -4.44
C ILE A 76 -2.86 -2.82 -5.34
N ALA A 77 -2.90 -1.48 -5.36
CA ALA A 77 -1.89 -0.67 -6.03
C ALA A 77 -1.17 0.17 -4.99
N VAL A 78 0.15 0.19 -5.05
CA VAL A 78 0.99 0.94 -4.12
C VAL A 78 1.77 1.97 -4.92
N VAL A 79 1.47 3.24 -4.71
CA VAL A 79 2.04 4.35 -5.50
C VAL A 79 2.52 5.47 -4.59
N PRO A 80 3.47 6.31 -5.06
CA PRO A 80 3.97 7.42 -4.24
C PRO A 80 2.88 8.42 -3.87
N ALA A 81 3.02 9.04 -2.70
CA ALA A 81 2.07 10.03 -2.22
C ALA A 81 1.98 11.24 -3.14
N ASN A 82 3.05 11.57 -3.85
CA ASN A 82 3.08 12.70 -4.78
C ASN A 82 2.63 12.32 -6.18
N CYS A 83 1.95 11.20 -6.32
CA CYS A 83 1.46 10.72 -7.61
C CYS A 83 -0.01 10.35 -7.53
N THR A 84 -0.62 10.23 -8.70
CA THR A 84 -1.97 9.71 -8.87
C THR A 84 -1.86 8.33 -9.52
N LEU A 85 -2.67 7.40 -9.07
CA LEU A 85 -2.72 6.08 -9.71
C LEU A 85 -3.35 6.21 -11.09
N ASN A 86 -2.67 5.66 -12.09
CA ASN A 86 -3.21 5.59 -13.46
C ASN A 86 -3.99 4.28 -13.58
N LEU A 87 -5.30 4.38 -13.49
CA LEU A 87 -6.16 3.20 -13.49
C LEU A 87 -6.08 2.40 -14.79
N LYS A 88 -5.89 3.10 -15.90
CA LYS A 88 -5.78 2.43 -17.20
C LYS A 88 -4.52 1.56 -17.27
N ARG A 89 -3.40 2.11 -16.82
CA ARG A 89 -2.15 1.34 -16.81
C ARG A 89 -2.20 0.21 -15.79
N LEU A 90 -2.87 0.44 -14.66
CA LEU A 90 -3.06 -0.64 -13.68
C LEU A 90 -3.86 -1.78 -14.29
N ALA A 91 -4.97 -1.48 -14.96
CA ALA A 91 -5.77 -2.51 -15.60
C ALA A 91 -4.93 -3.31 -16.59
N ALA A 92 -4.15 -2.62 -17.43
CA ALA A 92 -3.30 -3.28 -18.41
C ALA A 92 -2.26 -4.17 -17.73
N ALA A 93 -1.63 -3.68 -16.66
CA ALA A 93 -0.64 -4.46 -15.92
C ALA A 93 -1.25 -5.72 -15.32
N ALA A 94 -2.50 -5.64 -14.89
CA ALA A 94 -3.21 -6.76 -14.29
C ALA A 94 -3.82 -7.69 -15.34
N GLY A 95 -3.74 -7.33 -16.62
CA GLY A 95 -4.30 -8.16 -17.69
C GLY A 95 -5.79 -7.96 -17.92
N GLY A 96 -6.38 -6.93 -17.34
CA GLY A 96 -7.78 -6.60 -17.51
C GLY A 96 -7.99 -5.44 -18.46
N LYS A 97 -9.24 -5.00 -18.57
CA LYS A 97 -9.58 -3.87 -19.44
C LYS A 97 -9.90 -2.61 -18.68
N HIS A 98 -10.42 -2.73 -17.48
CA HIS A 98 -10.87 -1.60 -16.69
C HIS A 98 -10.41 -1.76 -15.26
N ALA A 99 -10.14 -0.64 -14.61
CA ALA A 99 -9.88 -0.61 -13.17
C ALA A 99 -10.60 0.58 -12.57
N GLN A 100 -11.10 0.41 -11.36
CA GLN A 100 -11.74 1.49 -10.63
C GLN A 100 -11.43 1.35 -9.15
N MET A 101 -11.54 2.44 -8.42
CA MET A 101 -11.35 2.40 -6.98
C MET A 101 -12.47 1.60 -6.34
N MET A 102 -12.11 0.80 -5.34
CA MET A 102 -13.09 0.05 -4.58
C MET A 102 -13.77 0.96 -3.56
N ASP A 103 -15.04 0.68 -3.31
CA ASP A 103 -15.77 1.31 -2.22
C ASP A 103 -15.01 1.14 -0.90
N ARG A 104 -14.96 2.23 -0.12
CA ARG A 104 -14.19 2.24 1.13
C ARG A 104 -14.62 1.14 2.09
N ALA A 105 -15.92 0.96 2.28
CA ALA A 105 -16.42 -0.04 3.20
C ALA A 105 -16.02 -1.45 2.78
N LYS A 106 -16.08 -1.74 1.48
CA LYS A 106 -15.65 -3.04 0.97
C LYS A 106 -14.16 -3.25 1.12
N ALA A 107 -13.38 -2.19 0.86
CA ALA A 107 -11.93 -2.27 1.01
C ALA A 107 -11.55 -2.58 2.45
N GLN A 108 -12.24 -1.99 3.42
CA GLN A 108 -11.97 -2.26 4.82
C GLN A 108 -12.30 -3.71 5.20
N VAL A 109 -13.39 -4.25 4.67
CA VAL A 109 -13.75 -5.64 4.92
C VAL A 109 -12.70 -6.60 4.34
N LEU A 110 -12.28 -6.35 3.11
CA LEU A 110 -11.32 -7.23 2.44
C LEU A 110 -9.94 -7.19 3.08
N THR A 111 -9.47 -6.01 3.43
CA THR A 111 -8.11 -5.85 3.95
C THR A 111 -8.01 -6.08 5.44
N GLY A 112 -9.10 -5.85 6.16
CA GLY A 112 -9.10 -5.89 7.61
C GLY A 112 -8.53 -4.62 8.24
N TYR A 113 -8.26 -3.61 7.43
CA TYR A 113 -7.71 -2.33 7.88
C TYR A 113 -8.71 -1.21 7.66
N VAL A 114 -8.59 -0.13 8.44
CA VAL A 114 -9.44 1.04 8.25
C VAL A 114 -8.78 2.02 7.29
N ALA A 115 -9.59 2.86 6.66
CA ALA A 115 -9.09 3.89 5.76
C ALA A 115 -8.06 4.76 6.47
N GLY A 116 -6.96 5.06 5.80
CA GLY A 116 -5.84 5.78 6.39
C GLY A 116 -4.84 4.86 7.07
N GLY A 117 -5.20 3.59 7.25
CA GLY A 117 -4.31 2.60 7.86
C GLY A 117 -4.20 1.32 7.04
N ILE A 118 -4.62 1.35 5.78
CA ILE A 118 -4.54 0.16 4.93
C ILE A 118 -3.08 -0.07 4.54
N SER A 119 -2.59 -1.28 4.82
CA SER A 119 -1.23 -1.69 4.46
C SER A 119 -1.29 -2.73 3.35
N PRO A 120 -0.28 -2.78 2.47
CA PRO A 120 -0.20 -3.86 1.48
C PRO A 120 0.24 -5.18 2.10
N LEU A 121 0.70 -5.14 3.36
CA LEU A 121 1.17 -6.30 4.08
C LEU A 121 0.07 -6.85 4.98
N GLY A 122 -0.08 -8.16 5.01
CA GLY A 122 -0.95 -8.81 5.99
C GLY A 122 -2.43 -8.54 5.82
N THR A 123 -2.90 -8.33 4.60
CA THR A 123 -4.33 -8.14 4.38
C THR A 123 -5.09 -9.40 4.74
N LYS A 124 -6.30 -9.20 5.28
CA LYS A 124 -7.14 -10.31 5.71
C LYS A 124 -7.43 -11.27 4.57
N THR A 125 -7.75 -10.73 3.40
CA THR A 125 -7.92 -11.51 2.18
C THR A 125 -6.67 -11.31 1.34
N PRO A 126 -5.97 -12.36 0.91
CA PRO A 126 -4.82 -12.20 0.04
C PRO A 126 -5.25 -11.57 -1.29
N LEU A 127 -4.57 -10.51 -1.68
CA LEU A 127 -4.88 -9.78 -2.91
C LEU A 127 -3.61 -9.60 -3.71
N PRO A 128 -3.70 -9.63 -5.05
CA PRO A 128 -2.54 -9.29 -5.88
C PRO A 128 -2.12 -7.85 -5.61
N VAL A 129 -0.80 -7.61 -5.59
CA VAL A 129 -0.23 -6.30 -5.31
C VAL A 129 0.56 -5.84 -6.54
N PHE A 130 0.34 -4.58 -6.91
CA PHE A 130 1.10 -3.90 -7.97
C PHE A 130 1.83 -2.74 -7.33
N LEU A 131 3.15 -2.76 -7.40
CA LEU A 131 4.00 -1.72 -6.83
C LEU A 131 4.55 -0.87 -7.96
N ASP A 132 4.38 0.46 -7.86
CA ASP A 132 4.91 1.35 -8.87
C ASP A 132 6.43 1.22 -8.96
N GLU A 133 6.95 1.20 -10.17
CA GLU A 133 8.35 0.92 -10.43
C GLU A 133 9.31 1.92 -9.80
N GLN A 134 8.85 3.15 -9.50
CA GLN A 134 9.69 4.16 -8.88
C GLN A 134 10.24 3.69 -7.53
N ALA A 135 9.53 2.80 -6.85
CA ALA A 135 9.96 2.31 -5.54
C ALA A 135 11.31 1.64 -5.60
N LEU A 136 11.63 0.96 -6.69
CA LEU A 136 12.86 0.19 -6.79
C LEU A 136 14.11 1.06 -6.88
N ALA A 137 13.96 2.36 -7.15
CA ALA A 137 15.08 3.29 -7.17
C ALA A 137 15.41 3.84 -5.78
N LEU A 138 14.61 3.51 -4.76
CA LEU A 138 14.77 4.07 -3.42
C LEU A 138 15.52 3.10 -2.53
N GLU A 139 16.27 3.65 -1.57
CA GLU A 139 16.89 2.82 -0.54
C GLU A 139 15.85 2.33 0.46
N TYR A 140 14.84 3.15 0.72
CA TYR A 140 13.72 2.78 1.59
C TYR A 140 12.47 3.52 1.18
N MET A 141 11.35 2.99 1.58
CA MET A 141 10.04 3.59 1.36
C MET A 141 9.22 3.45 2.65
N LEU A 142 8.17 4.22 2.75
CA LEU A 142 7.24 4.13 3.86
C LEU A 142 5.89 3.66 3.34
N VAL A 143 5.28 2.72 4.06
CA VAL A 143 3.91 2.30 3.82
C VAL A 143 3.20 2.27 5.18
N SER A 144 1.88 2.21 5.16
CA SER A 144 1.13 2.09 6.40
C SER A 144 1.54 0.82 7.15
N GLY A 145 1.64 0.94 8.45
CA GLY A 145 1.88 -0.21 9.32
C GLY A 145 0.61 -0.95 9.72
N GLY A 146 -0.53 -0.59 9.13
CA GLY A 146 -1.81 -1.26 9.42
C GLY A 146 -2.72 -0.49 10.35
N LYS A 147 -2.41 0.78 10.62
CA LYS A 147 -3.17 1.59 11.53
C LYS A 147 -2.80 3.05 11.30
N ARG A 148 -3.76 3.96 11.44
CA ARG A 148 -3.46 5.39 11.31
C ARG A 148 -2.38 5.78 12.30
N GLY A 149 -1.43 6.60 11.84
CA GLY A 149 -0.35 7.06 12.69
C GLY A 149 0.79 6.08 12.86
N HIS A 150 0.77 4.97 12.13
CA HIS A 150 1.83 3.97 12.15
C HIS A 150 2.33 3.77 10.72
N SER A 151 3.57 4.13 10.47
CA SER A 151 4.21 3.90 9.18
C SER A 151 5.39 2.97 9.36
N VAL A 152 5.64 2.17 8.34
CA VAL A 152 6.77 1.26 8.32
C VAL A 152 7.74 1.73 7.26
N LYS A 153 9.00 1.91 7.67
CA LYS A 153 10.10 2.23 6.77
C LYS A 153 10.86 0.96 6.49
N LEU A 154 10.94 0.58 5.22
CA LEU A 154 11.59 -0.67 4.86
C LEU A 154 12.16 -0.59 3.45
N ASN A 155 12.97 -1.57 3.11
CA ASN A 155 13.56 -1.70 1.78
C ASN A 155 12.47 -2.10 0.79
N PRO A 156 12.33 -1.39 -0.34
CA PRO A 156 11.30 -1.73 -1.34
C PRO A 156 11.39 -3.16 -1.87
N ALA A 157 12.58 -3.71 -1.99
CA ALA A 157 12.74 -5.09 -2.47
C ALA A 157 12.11 -6.08 -1.48
N ASP A 158 12.23 -5.81 -0.19
CA ASP A 158 11.62 -6.66 0.83
C ASP A 158 10.09 -6.58 0.76
N LEU A 159 9.55 -5.38 0.54
CA LEU A 159 8.11 -5.24 0.39
C LEU A 159 7.62 -6.02 -0.82
N ALA A 160 8.31 -5.87 -1.95
CA ALA A 160 7.94 -6.56 -3.18
C ALA A 160 7.97 -8.08 -3.00
N GLU A 161 8.98 -8.58 -2.30
CA GLU A 161 9.10 -10.02 -2.07
C GLU A 161 7.98 -10.53 -1.16
N LEU A 162 7.74 -9.86 -0.05
CA LEU A 162 6.72 -10.29 0.90
C LEU A 162 5.32 -10.27 0.32
N THR A 163 5.03 -9.32 -0.56
CA THR A 163 3.70 -9.21 -1.18
C THR A 163 3.63 -9.93 -2.51
N GLN A 164 4.77 -10.42 -3.02
CA GLN A 164 4.87 -10.98 -4.37
C GLN A 164 4.35 -10.00 -5.41
N ALA A 165 4.68 -8.73 -5.21
CA ALA A 165 4.17 -7.65 -6.04
C ALA A 165 4.67 -7.75 -7.47
N ALA A 166 3.80 -7.42 -8.41
CA ALA A 166 4.20 -7.13 -9.78
C ALA A 166 4.66 -5.68 -9.84
N ILE A 167 5.78 -5.45 -10.48
CA ILE A 167 6.33 -4.09 -10.64
C ILE A 167 5.83 -3.52 -11.95
N ALA A 168 5.27 -2.33 -11.91
CA ALA A 168 4.67 -1.74 -13.12
C ALA A 168 4.70 -0.21 -13.03
N ASP A 169 4.67 0.43 -14.19
CA ASP A 169 4.56 1.89 -14.29
C ASP A 169 3.09 2.27 -14.21
N ILE A 170 2.61 2.60 -13.01
CA ILE A 170 1.19 2.84 -12.77
C ILE A 170 0.89 4.19 -12.12
N ALA A 171 1.89 5.06 -11.97
CA ALA A 171 1.70 6.32 -11.27
C ALA A 171 2.05 7.51 -12.17
N ASP A 172 1.22 8.55 -12.08
CA ASP A 172 1.47 9.82 -12.76
C ASP A 172 1.73 10.91 -11.73
N PRO A 173 2.59 11.90 -12.02
CA PRO A 173 2.79 13.02 -11.09
C PRO A 173 1.49 13.77 -10.84
N LEU A 174 1.34 14.29 -9.64
CA LEU A 174 0.20 15.14 -9.30
C LEU A 174 0.25 16.44 -10.07
#